data_a0c74df84a9055fbbbcec46bdb691cea
#
_entry.id   a0c74df84a9055fbbbcec46bdb691cea
#
_cell.length_a   1.000
_cell.length_b   1.000
_cell.length_c   1.000
_cell.angle_alpha   90.00
_cell.angle_beta   90.00
_cell.angle_gamma   90.00
#
_symmetry.space_group_name_H-M   'P 1'
#
loop_
_entity.id
_entity.type
_entity.pdbx_description
1 polymer ?
#
loop_
_entity_poly.entity_id
_entity_poly.type
_entity_poly.pdbx_seq_one_letter_code
_entity_poly.pdbx_strand_id
1 'polypeptide(L)'
;LKEVAHQYGASLNEYLVSVFVWSVYTELLHGMPGGRPIRVAVPVNLRPYFDSNTTKNFFVMVSAEFRPTKDQYTFEEVVQIIKESLHSQINKEHLEDLFSYSVSNQMNKLMRPVPLFLKKIAMRLVYTKSAVANTTTITNIGNIKMDELYAPYVKGFKSFIAMSKGQAIKGTICSYQDTLVFTFSSVFAEALVQKAFFRKLAADGIEVEIQTNGVYYE
;
A
#
# COMPACT_ATOMS: atom_id res chain seq x y z
N LEU A 1 17.66 -6.58 -0.67
CA LEU A 1 16.20 -6.56 -0.86
C LEU A 1 15.80 -6.34 -2.32
N LYS A 2 16.41 -5.38 -3.05
CA LYS A 2 16.14 -5.19 -4.49
C LYS A 2 16.52 -6.42 -5.31
N GLU A 3 17.65 -7.03 -5.02
CA GLU A 3 18.12 -8.25 -5.69
C GLU A 3 17.14 -9.41 -5.48
N VAL A 4 16.66 -9.59 -4.25
CA VAL A 4 15.63 -10.59 -3.94
C VAL A 4 14.35 -10.33 -4.72
N ALA A 5 13.86 -9.09 -4.76
CA ALA A 5 12.68 -8.76 -5.56
C ALA A 5 12.89 -9.10 -7.05
N HIS A 6 14.08 -8.82 -7.60
CA HIS A 6 14.43 -9.13 -8.99
C HIS A 6 14.49 -10.64 -9.26
N GLN A 7 14.87 -11.48 -8.29
CA GLN A 7 14.82 -12.94 -8.44
C GLN A 7 13.40 -13.45 -8.69
N TYR A 8 12.40 -12.77 -8.11
CA TYR A 8 10.97 -13.03 -8.38
C TYR A 8 10.45 -12.29 -9.63
N GLY A 9 11.32 -11.59 -10.38
CA GLY A 9 10.93 -10.80 -11.55
C GLY A 9 10.05 -9.60 -11.21
N ALA A 10 10.11 -9.10 -9.97
CA ALA A 10 9.27 -8.01 -9.45
C ALA A 10 10.09 -6.78 -9.09
N SER A 11 9.46 -5.62 -9.13
CA SER A 11 10.00 -4.42 -8.49
C SER A 11 9.94 -4.55 -6.96
N LEU A 12 10.72 -3.74 -6.25
CA LEU A 12 10.70 -3.72 -4.78
C LEU A 12 9.28 -3.53 -4.21
N ASN A 13 8.50 -2.67 -4.83
CA ASN A 13 7.14 -2.37 -4.37
C ASN A 13 6.18 -3.54 -4.60
N GLU A 14 6.24 -4.16 -5.78
CA GLU A 14 5.46 -5.35 -6.10
C GLU A 14 5.81 -6.52 -5.17
N TYR A 15 7.09 -6.74 -4.91
CA TYR A 15 7.55 -7.76 -3.99
C TYR A 15 7.01 -7.54 -2.57
N LEU A 16 7.15 -6.34 -1.99
CA LEU A 16 6.67 -6.06 -0.64
C LEU A 16 5.14 -6.13 -0.52
N VAL A 17 4.42 -5.69 -1.56
CA VAL A 17 2.96 -5.87 -1.63
C VAL A 17 2.60 -7.35 -1.71
N SER A 18 3.34 -8.15 -2.47
CA SER A 18 3.13 -9.60 -2.59
C SER A 18 3.42 -10.33 -1.27
N VAL A 19 4.48 -9.96 -0.55
CA VAL A 19 4.77 -10.52 0.79
C VAL A 19 3.64 -10.19 1.76
N PHE A 20 3.07 -8.97 1.70
CA PHE A 20 1.91 -8.63 2.52
C PHE A 20 0.68 -9.47 2.15
N VAL A 21 0.36 -9.57 0.87
CA VAL A 21 -0.78 -10.37 0.37
C VAL A 21 -0.61 -11.84 0.77
N TRP A 22 0.59 -12.38 0.61
CA TRP A 22 0.95 -13.73 1.04
C TRP A 22 0.72 -13.94 2.53
N SER A 23 1.15 -12.98 3.35
CA SER A 23 0.96 -13.05 4.81
C SER A 23 -0.52 -13.03 5.21
N VAL A 24 -1.35 -12.24 4.52
CA VAL A 24 -2.81 -12.26 4.74
C VAL A 24 -3.42 -13.58 4.27
N TYR A 25 -3.00 -14.08 3.11
CA TYR A 25 -3.50 -15.33 2.55
C TYR A 25 -3.19 -16.52 3.45
N THR A 26 -1.98 -16.62 3.97
CA THR A 26 -1.57 -17.75 4.84
C THR A 26 -2.14 -17.65 6.24
N GLU A 27 -2.11 -16.47 6.87
CA GLU A 27 -2.47 -16.33 8.29
C GLU A 27 -3.97 -16.10 8.53
N LEU A 28 -4.64 -15.38 7.64
CA LEU A 28 -6.06 -15.06 7.84
C LEU A 28 -7.00 -15.92 7.00
N LEU A 29 -6.57 -16.36 5.81
CA LEU A 29 -7.35 -17.26 4.96
C LEU A 29 -6.87 -18.72 5.05
N HIS A 30 -5.80 -18.99 5.81
CA HIS A 30 -5.23 -20.33 6.01
C HIS A 30 -4.92 -21.07 4.70
N GLY A 31 -4.54 -20.32 3.67
CA GLY A 31 -4.26 -20.87 2.34
C GLY A 31 -5.50 -21.33 1.57
N MET A 32 -6.70 -21.08 2.08
CA MET A 32 -7.94 -21.55 1.45
C MET A 32 -8.49 -20.54 0.43
N PRO A 33 -9.26 -21.02 -0.56
CA PRO A 33 -9.99 -20.13 -1.46
C PRO A 33 -11.00 -19.32 -0.66
N GLY A 34 -10.99 -17.99 -0.87
CA GLY A 34 -11.88 -17.06 -0.19
C GLY A 34 -12.84 -16.38 -1.15
N GLY A 35 -14.06 -16.09 -0.69
CA GLY A 35 -15.06 -15.40 -1.50
C GLY A 35 -14.73 -13.93 -1.80
N ARG A 36 -13.88 -13.29 -0.98
CA ARG A 36 -13.48 -11.89 -1.15
C ARG A 36 -12.01 -11.78 -1.54
N PRO A 37 -11.68 -10.91 -2.50
CA PRO A 37 -10.29 -10.68 -2.88
C PRO A 37 -9.55 -9.92 -1.76
N ILE A 38 -8.24 -10.18 -1.65
CA ILE A 38 -7.31 -9.33 -0.91
C ILE A 38 -6.96 -8.17 -1.83
N ARG A 39 -7.29 -6.95 -1.45
CA ARG A 39 -7.01 -5.74 -2.20
C ARG A 39 -6.09 -4.81 -1.42
N VAL A 40 -4.96 -4.49 -2.02
CA VAL A 40 -3.99 -3.56 -1.46
C VAL A 40 -4.03 -2.27 -2.26
N ALA A 41 -4.50 -1.19 -1.63
CA ALA A 41 -4.45 0.13 -2.24
C ALA A 41 -3.01 0.67 -2.21
N VAL A 42 -2.50 1.06 -3.37
CA VAL A 42 -1.14 1.60 -3.56
C VAL A 42 -1.25 2.97 -4.20
N PRO A 43 -0.79 4.05 -3.54
CA PRO A 43 -0.73 5.37 -4.16
C PRO A 43 0.40 5.42 -5.18
N VAL A 44 0.08 5.84 -6.39
CA VAL A 44 1.02 6.03 -7.51
C VAL A 44 1.26 7.52 -7.71
N ASN A 45 2.53 7.93 -7.58
CA ASN A 45 2.95 9.28 -7.87
C ASN A 45 2.81 9.58 -9.37
N LEU A 46 2.10 10.64 -9.71
CA LEU A 46 1.83 11.03 -11.10
C LEU A 46 2.95 11.87 -11.73
N ARG A 47 3.88 12.41 -10.94
CA ARG A 47 4.96 13.27 -11.47
C ARG A 47 5.84 12.63 -12.54
N PRO A 48 6.17 11.33 -12.47
CA PRO A 48 6.92 10.67 -13.53
C PRO A 48 6.15 10.52 -14.86
N TYR A 49 4.83 10.60 -14.82
CA TYR A 49 3.96 10.40 -16.00
C TYR A 49 3.49 11.70 -16.61
N PHE A 50 3.44 12.77 -15.81
CA PHE A 50 2.94 14.09 -16.22
C PHE A 50 3.90 15.16 -15.76
N ASP A 51 4.23 16.09 -16.65
CA ASP A 51 5.11 17.22 -16.33
C ASP A 51 4.39 18.17 -15.36
N SER A 52 4.77 18.12 -14.09
CA SER A 52 4.16 18.94 -13.04
C SER A 52 5.14 19.27 -11.92
N ASN A 53 5.31 20.56 -11.66
CA ASN A 53 6.12 21.11 -10.57
C ASN A 53 5.29 21.38 -9.29
N THR A 54 4.06 20.83 -9.21
CA THR A 54 3.21 21.06 -8.04
C THR A 54 3.81 20.46 -6.77
N THR A 55 3.76 21.23 -5.68
CA THR A 55 4.10 20.76 -4.33
C THR A 55 2.91 20.12 -3.61
N LYS A 56 1.71 20.16 -4.21
CA LYS A 56 0.50 19.54 -3.66
C LYS A 56 0.52 18.02 -3.90
N ASN A 57 -0.38 17.33 -3.24
CA ASN A 57 -0.61 15.91 -3.47
C ASN A 57 -0.96 15.66 -4.95
N PHE A 58 -0.11 14.90 -5.63
CA PHE A 58 -0.27 14.57 -7.04
C PHE A 58 -0.07 13.08 -7.23
N PHE A 59 -1.09 12.32 -6.85
CA PHE A 59 -1.12 10.85 -6.93
C PHE A 59 -2.54 10.35 -7.19
N VAL A 60 -2.63 9.13 -7.68
CA VAL A 60 -3.87 8.35 -7.75
C VAL A 60 -3.69 7.05 -6.99
N MET A 61 -4.82 6.44 -6.58
CA MET A 61 -4.82 5.13 -5.93
C MET A 61 -5.10 4.05 -6.96
N VAL A 62 -4.22 3.06 -7.04
CA VAL A 62 -4.47 1.79 -7.73
C VAL A 62 -4.66 0.68 -6.70
N SER A 63 -5.29 -0.43 -7.09
CA SER A 63 -5.56 -1.54 -6.17
C SER A 63 -4.97 -2.83 -6.71
N ALA A 64 -3.88 -3.30 -6.13
CA ALA A 64 -3.39 -4.66 -6.36
C ALA A 64 -4.42 -5.66 -5.82
N GLU A 65 -4.93 -6.54 -6.68
CA GLU A 65 -5.95 -7.53 -6.33
C GLU A 65 -5.38 -8.95 -6.42
N PHE A 66 -5.57 -9.71 -5.35
CA PHE A 66 -5.36 -11.14 -5.32
C PHE A 66 -6.66 -11.83 -4.90
N ARG A 67 -7.19 -12.69 -5.77
CA ARG A 67 -8.38 -13.49 -5.50
C ARG A 67 -8.01 -14.98 -5.45
N PRO A 68 -7.96 -15.59 -4.27
CA PRO A 68 -7.69 -17.01 -4.16
C PRO A 68 -8.90 -17.82 -4.66
N THR A 69 -8.76 -18.47 -5.81
CA THR A 69 -9.80 -19.28 -6.46
C THR A 69 -9.48 -20.77 -6.47
N LYS A 70 -8.22 -21.15 -6.24
CA LYS A 70 -7.77 -22.54 -6.12
C LYS A 70 -7.29 -22.83 -4.70
N ASP A 71 -7.19 -24.12 -4.36
CA ASP A 71 -6.92 -24.58 -3.00
C ASP A 71 -5.53 -24.18 -2.46
N GLN A 72 -4.54 -24.06 -3.35
CA GLN A 72 -3.18 -23.68 -2.94
C GLN A 72 -2.52 -22.77 -4.00
N TYR A 73 -1.76 -21.80 -3.51
CA TYR A 73 -0.90 -20.93 -4.31
C TYR A 73 0.53 -21.03 -3.80
N THR A 74 1.51 -20.91 -4.70
CA THR A 74 2.89 -20.64 -4.32
C THR A 74 3.09 -19.13 -4.17
N PHE A 75 4.18 -18.73 -3.52
CA PHE A 75 4.50 -17.30 -3.38
C PHE A 75 4.79 -16.65 -4.75
N GLU A 76 5.46 -17.38 -5.64
CA GLU A 76 5.77 -16.94 -7.01
C GLU A 76 4.48 -16.65 -7.80
N GLU A 77 3.47 -17.48 -7.67
CA GLU A 77 2.17 -17.25 -8.31
C GLU A 77 1.50 -15.98 -7.77
N VAL A 78 1.56 -15.75 -6.44
CA VAL A 78 1.03 -14.52 -5.84
C VAL A 78 1.78 -13.30 -6.35
N VAL A 79 3.12 -13.36 -6.47
CA VAL A 79 3.93 -12.28 -7.04
C VAL A 79 3.50 -11.96 -8.46
N GLN A 80 3.30 -12.98 -9.32
CA GLN A 80 2.89 -12.76 -10.71
C GLN A 80 1.50 -12.13 -10.80
N ILE A 81 0.53 -12.61 -10.02
CA ILE A 81 -0.83 -12.06 -9.99
C ILE A 81 -0.81 -10.59 -9.54
N ILE A 82 -0.07 -10.25 -8.49
CA ILE A 82 0.05 -8.87 -8.00
C ILE A 82 0.72 -7.98 -9.03
N LYS A 83 1.81 -8.44 -9.66
CA LYS A 83 2.50 -7.74 -10.72
C LYS A 83 1.57 -7.43 -11.91
N GLU A 84 0.86 -8.43 -12.42
CA GLU A 84 -0.11 -8.27 -13.50
C GLU A 84 -1.22 -7.29 -13.13
N SER A 85 -1.77 -7.41 -11.91
CA SER A 85 -2.79 -6.52 -11.39
C SER A 85 -2.33 -5.07 -11.29
N LEU A 86 -1.08 -4.82 -10.91
CA LEU A 86 -0.52 -3.46 -10.86
C LEU A 86 -0.17 -2.95 -12.26
N HIS A 87 0.45 -3.76 -13.12
CA HIS A 87 0.84 -3.35 -14.48
C HIS A 87 -0.37 -3.00 -15.35
N SER A 88 -1.50 -3.71 -15.19
CA SER A 88 -2.72 -3.40 -15.92
C SER A 88 -3.29 -2.01 -15.57
N GLN A 89 -2.99 -1.50 -14.38
CA GLN A 89 -3.50 -0.22 -13.88
C GLN A 89 -2.47 0.91 -13.94
N ILE A 90 -1.16 0.61 -13.89
CA ILE A 90 -0.08 1.61 -13.90
C ILE A 90 0.40 1.85 -15.33
N ASN A 91 -0.47 2.41 -16.14
CA ASN A 91 -0.15 2.95 -17.45
C ASN A 91 -0.68 4.38 -17.57
N LYS A 92 -0.08 5.17 -18.47
CA LYS A 92 -0.36 6.61 -18.57
C LYS A 92 -1.84 6.90 -18.84
N GLU A 93 -2.48 6.14 -19.73
CA GLU A 93 -3.87 6.32 -20.13
C GLU A 93 -4.82 6.09 -18.95
N HIS A 94 -4.67 4.97 -18.25
CA HIS A 94 -5.51 4.66 -17.08
C HIS A 94 -5.28 5.63 -15.90
N LEU A 95 -4.03 6.04 -15.67
CA LEU A 95 -3.70 7.04 -14.64
C LEU A 95 -4.32 8.40 -14.98
N GLU A 96 -4.35 8.79 -16.27
CA GLU A 96 -5.01 10.01 -16.75
C GLU A 96 -6.52 9.94 -16.53
N ASP A 97 -7.16 8.81 -16.84
CA ASP A 97 -8.58 8.60 -16.60
C ASP A 97 -8.95 8.73 -15.13
N LEU A 98 -8.20 8.08 -14.22
CA LEU A 98 -8.43 8.16 -12.78
C LEU A 98 -8.28 9.59 -12.25
N PHE A 99 -7.25 10.30 -12.73
CA PHE A 99 -7.03 11.68 -12.35
C PHE A 99 -8.12 12.61 -12.91
N SER A 100 -8.44 12.47 -14.20
CA SER A 100 -9.46 13.28 -14.87
C SER A 100 -10.84 13.08 -14.25
N TYR A 101 -11.20 11.85 -13.88
CA TYR A 101 -12.42 11.57 -13.14
C TYR A 101 -12.49 12.34 -11.81
N SER A 102 -11.39 12.33 -11.06
CA SER A 102 -11.30 13.05 -9.78
C SER A 102 -11.44 14.57 -9.96
N VAL A 103 -10.78 15.15 -10.96
CA VAL A 103 -10.85 16.59 -11.29
C VAL A 103 -12.24 16.97 -11.80
N SER A 104 -12.82 16.19 -12.70
CA SER A 104 -14.15 16.43 -13.26
C SER A 104 -15.22 16.50 -12.19
N ASN A 105 -15.16 15.61 -11.20
CA ASN A 105 -16.07 15.64 -10.07
C ASN A 105 -15.96 16.93 -9.23
N GLN A 106 -14.75 17.46 -9.06
CA GLN A 106 -14.53 18.72 -8.33
C GLN A 106 -14.95 19.96 -9.14
N MET A 107 -14.79 19.90 -10.46
CA MET A 107 -15.10 21.03 -11.36
C MET A 107 -16.56 21.05 -11.82
N ASN A 108 -17.37 20.05 -11.47
CA ASN A 108 -18.75 19.96 -11.89
C ASN A 108 -19.56 21.17 -11.40
N LYS A 109 -20.00 22.00 -12.34
CA LYS A 109 -20.74 23.24 -12.07
C LYS A 109 -22.07 23.01 -11.35
N LEU A 110 -22.70 21.84 -11.57
CA LEU A 110 -23.95 21.45 -10.90
C LEU A 110 -23.71 21.13 -9.41
N MET A 111 -22.53 20.67 -9.05
CA MET A 111 -22.18 20.35 -7.66
C MET A 111 -21.78 21.60 -6.84
N ARG A 112 -21.40 22.69 -7.50
CA ARG A 112 -20.96 23.92 -6.80
C ARG A 112 -22.04 24.55 -5.91
N PRO A 113 -23.28 24.76 -6.38
CA PRO A 113 -24.34 25.39 -5.58
C PRO A 113 -24.93 24.51 -4.50
N VAL A 114 -24.62 23.20 -4.49
CA VAL A 114 -25.15 22.27 -3.48
C VAL A 114 -24.66 22.67 -2.08
N PRO A 115 -25.54 22.86 -1.10
CA PRO A 115 -25.17 23.22 0.27
C PRO A 115 -24.19 22.22 0.91
N LEU A 116 -23.26 22.74 1.71
CA LEU A 116 -22.17 21.94 2.28
C LEU A 116 -22.66 20.74 3.13
N PHE A 117 -23.78 20.90 3.83
CA PHE A 117 -24.34 19.82 4.67
C PHE A 117 -24.81 18.63 3.82
N LEU A 118 -25.39 18.87 2.63
CA LEU A 118 -25.78 17.79 1.70
C LEU A 118 -24.55 17.13 1.09
N LYS A 119 -23.52 17.92 0.72
CA LYS A 119 -22.23 17.37 0.28
C LYS A 119 -21.59 16.48 1.34
N LYS A 120 -21.63 16.87 2.61
CA LYS A 120 -21.08 16.07 3.71
C LYS A 120 -21.80 14.71 3.85
N ILE A 121 -23.12 14.68 3.70
CA ILE A 121 -23.89 13.43 3.74
C ILE A 121 -23.50 12.52 2.57
N ALA A 122 -23.53 13.07 1.35
CA ALA A 122 -23.13 12.32 0.14
C ALA A 122 -21.69 11.80 0.25
N MET A 123 -20.75 12.65 0.64
CA MET A 123 -19.34 12.26 0.82
C MET A 123 -19.16 11.20 1.91
N ARG A 124 -19.94 11.27 2.99
CA ARG A 124 -19.91 10.24 4.05
C ARG A 124 -20.35 8.88 3.51
N LEU A 125 -21.39 8.83 2.68
CA LEU A 125 -21.86 7.59 2.05
C LEU A 125 -20.83 7.02 1.07
N VAL A 126 -20.26 7.86 0.21
CA VAL A 126 -19.18 7.47 -0.72
C VAL A 126 -17.97 6.96 0.05
N TYR A 127 -17.53 7.70 1.08
CA TYR A 127 -16.41 7.30 1.92
C TYR A 127 -16.63 5.95 2.60
N THR A 128 -17.82 5.73 3.17
CA THR A 128 -18.13 4.46 3.85
C THR A 128 -18.07 3.27 2.89
N LYS A 129 -18.52 3.46 1.65
CA LYS A 129 -18.42 2.40 0.61
C LYS A 129 -16.98 2.18 0.14
N SER A 130 -16.23 3.25 -0.12
CA SER A 130 -14.84 3.14 -0.60
C SER A 130 -13.87 2.68 0.50
N ALA A 131 -14.13 2.99 1.76
CA ALA A 131 -13.28 2.55 2.89
C ALA A 131 -13.18 1.03 3.03
N VAL A 132 -14.23 0.30 2.63
CA VAL A 132 -14.26 -1.17 2.67
C VAL A 132 -13.90 -1.82 1.32
N ALA A 133 -13.60 -1.03 0.30
CA ALA A 133 -13.24 -1.55 -1.03
C ALA A 133 -11.86 -2.22 -1.04
N ASN A 134 -10.96 -1.78 -0.18
CA ASN A 134 -9.62 -2.33 -0.05
C ASN A 134 -9.39 -2.94 1.33
N THR A 135 -8.67 -4.05 1.37
CA THR A 135 -8.27 -4.74 2.61
C THR A 135 -7.30 -3.87 3.41
N THR A 136 -6.37 -3.23 2.72
CA THR A 136 -5.32 -2.39 3.31
C THR A 136 -4.87 -1.29 2.35
N THR A 137 -4.03 -0.40 2.87
CA THR A 137 -3.24 0.54 2.07
C THR A 137 -1.77 0.36 2.41
N ILE A 138 -0.92 0.21 1.39
CA ILE A 138 0.53 0.24 1.52
C ILE A 138 1.04 1.44 0.72
N THR A 139 1.68 2.38 1.41
CA THR A 139 2.26 3.57 0.78
C THR A 139 3.78 3.51 0.83
N ASN A 140 4.41 3.86 -0.28
CA ASN A 140 5.85 3.98 -0.38
C ASN A 140 6.24 5.45 -0.57
N ILE A 141 6.90 6.02 0.43
CA ILE A 141 7.41 7.39 0.39
C ILE A 141 8.67 7.48 -0.50
N GLY A 142 9.35 6.34 -0.68
CA GLY A 142 10.59 6.27 -1.45
C GLY A 142 11.82 6.56 -0.61
N ASN A 143 12.91 6.90 -1.32
CA ASN A 143 14.18 7.23 -0.69
C ASN A 143 14.18 8.69 -0.23
N ILE A 144 14.35 8.89 1.07
CA ILE A 144 14.43 10.21 1.68
C ILE A 144 15.84 10.74 1.49
N LYS A 145 15.96 11.89 0.85
CA LYS A 145 17.23 12.60 0.69
C LYS A 145 17.31 13.71 1.74
N MET A 146 18.44 13.80 2.40
CA MET A 146 18.75 14.84 3.39
C MET A 146 19.92 15.67 2.90
N ASP A 147 19.89 16.97 3.15
CA ASP A 147 21.01 17.86 2.93
C ASP A 147 22.20 17.42 3.79
N GLU A 148 23.40 17.49 3.24
CA GLU A 148 24.66 17.07 3.89
C GLU A 148 24.88 17.80 5.23
N LEU A 149 24.39 19.01 5.38
CA LEU A 149 24.47 19.80 6.62
C LEU A 149 23.71 19.14 7.78
N TYR A 150 22.58 18.48 7.48
CA TYR A 150 21.71 17.87 8.50
C TYR A 150 21.91 16.35 8.63
N ALA A 151 22.44 15.70 7.59
CA ALA A 151 22.61 14.25 7.56
C ALA A 151 23.35 13.66 8.77
N PRO A 152 24.41 14.30 9.33
CA PRO A 152 25.11 13.75 10.51
C PRO A 152 24.27 13.69 11.80
N TYR A 153 23.18 14.47 11.85
CA TYR A 153 22.30 14.55 13.03
C TYR A 153 21.06 13.64 12.92
N VAL A 154 20.83 13.00 11.75
CA VAL A 154 19.65 12.17 11.49
C VAL A 154 20.07 10.72 11.32
N LYS A 155 19.64 9.86 12.25
CA LYS A 155 19.97 8.42 12.24
C LYS A 155 19.05 7.61 11.30
N GLY A 156 17.84 8.07 11.03
CA GLY A 156 16.88 7.36 10.18
C GLY A 156 15.50 7.97 10.21
N PHE A 157 14.61 7.41 9.41
CA PHE A 157 13.22 7.83 9.29
C PHE A 157 12.28 6.65 9.54
N LYS A 158 11.18 6.91 10.23
CA LYS A 158 10.06 6.01 10.36
C LYS A 158 8.79 6.77 9.98
N SER A 159 7.98 6.18 9.14
CA SER A 159 6.72 6.78 8.71
C SER A 159 5.56 5.88 9.09
N PHE A 160 4.45 6.47 9.50
CA PHE A 160 3.26 5.76 9.91
C PHE A 160 2.04 6.37 9.22
N ILE A 161 1.13 5.54 8.76
CA ILE A 161 -0.14 5.97 8.21
C ILE A 161 -1.25 5.75 9.24
N ALA A 162 -2.09 6.77 9.41
CA ALA A 162 -3.20 6.68 10.36
C ALA A 162 -4.22 5.61 9.95
N MET A 163 -4.79 4.94 10.95
CA MET A 163 -5.85 3.98 10.74
C MET A 163 -7.12 4.65 10.22
N SER A 164 -7.86 3.94 9.40
CA SER A 164 -9.15 4.38 8.89
C SER A 164 -10.19 3.28 9.04
N LYS A 165 -11.46 3.68 9.10
CA LYS A 165 -12.57 2.73 9.19
C LYS A 165 -12.54 1.77 8.00
N GLY A 166 -12.64 0.47 8.28
CA GLY A 166 -12.69 -0.58 7.26
C GLY A 166 -11.32 -1.19 6.87
N GLN A 167 -10.22 -0.62 7.35
CA GLN A 167 -8.88 -1.16 7.15
C GLN A 167 -8.20 -1.38 8.51
N ALA A 168 -8.06 -2.63 8.92
CA ALA A 168 -7.55 -3.00 10.24
C ALA A 168 -6.02 -3.02 10.34
N ILE A 169 -5.32 -3.00 9.21
CA ILE A 169 -3.86 -2.99 9.12
C ILE A 169 -3.45 -2.14 7.92
N LYS A 170 -2.36 -1.39 8.04
CA LYS A 170 -1.78 -0.59 6.97
C LYS A 170 -0.26 -0.65 7.01
N GLY A 171 0.37 -0.48 5.85
CA GLY A 171 1.82 -0.47 5.70
C GLY A 171 2.36 0.86 5.18
N THR A 172 3.54 1.26 5.65
CA THR A 172 4.27 2.39 5.09
C THR A 172 5.73 1.99 4.87
N ILE A 173 6.25 2.38 3.72
CA ILE A 173 7.64 2.11 3.31
C ILE A 173 8.36 3.44 3.19
N CYS A 174 9.55 3.54 3.74
CA CYS A 174 10.51 4.61 3.46
C CYS A 174 11.92 4.05 3.50
N SER A 175 12.85 4.69 2.80
CA SER A 175 14.26 4.35 2.90
C SER A 175 15.10 5.60 3.12
N TYR A 176 16.19 5.42 3.84
CA TYR A 176 17.19 6.45 4.07
C TYR A 176 18.56 5.78 4.13
N GLN A 177 19.52 6.29 3.36
CA GLN A 177 20.82 5.64 3.17
C GLN A 177 20.60 4.16 2.74
N ASP A 178 21.20 3.21 3.42
CA ASP A 178 21.13 1.78 3.10
C ASP A 178 20.01 1.03 3.86
N THR A 179 19.20 1.75 4.62
CA THR A 179 18.15 1.15 5.44
C THR A 179 16.76 1.39 4.85
N LEU A 180 16.01 0.32 4.62
CA LEU A 180 14.60 0.38 4.30
C LEU A 180 13.79 0.07 5.57
N VAL A 181 12.83 0.94 5.88
CA VAL A 181 11.93 0.75 7.01
C VAL A 181 10.52 0.45 6.47
N PHE A 182 9.99 -0.71 6.84
CA PHE A 182 8.58 -1.05 6.64
C PHE A 182 7.87 -0.96 7.99
N THR A 183 6.88 -0.10 8.09
CA THR A 183 6.10 0.06 9.32
C THR A 183 4.68 -0.45 9.15
N PHE A 184 4.17 -1.07 10.17
CA PHE A 184 2.75 -1.44 10.28
C PHE A 184 2.03 -0.53 11.27
N SER A 185 0.84 -0.07 10.88
CA SER A 185 -0.18 0.43 11.80
C SER A 185 -1.31 -0.59 11.83
N SER A 186 -1.70 -1.08 13.01
CA SER A 186 -2.68 -2.16 13.17
C SER A 186 -3.59 -1.90 14.37
N VAL A 187 -4.84 -2.34 14.26
CA VAL A 187 -5.79 -2.41 15.37
C VAL A 187 -5.96 -3.84 15.89
N PHE A 188 -5.28 -4.81 15.28
CA PHE A 188 -5.27 -6.19 15.78
C PHE A 188 -4.47 -6.28 17.07
N ALA A 189 -4.96 -7.05 18.04
CA ALA A 189 -4.21 -7.40 19.24
C ALA A 189 -3.02 -8.31 18.92
N GLU A 190 -3.22 -9.26 18.01
CA GLU A 190 -2.20 -10.20 17.58
C GLU A 190 -1.46 -9.72 16.32
N ALA A 191 -0.17 -9.95 16.27
CA ALA A 191 0.70 -9.53 15.17
C ALA A 191 0.95 -10.68 14.14
N LEU A 192 -0.08 -11.49 13.82
CA LEU A 192 0.07 -12.66 12.96
C LEU A 192 0.57 -12.28 11.56
N VAL A 193 -0.10 -11.34 10.92
CA VAL A 193 0.27 -10.88 9.56
C VAL A 193 1.67 -10.25 9.57
N GLN A 194 1.99 -9.44 10.56
CA GLN A 194 3.31 -8.81 10.70
C GLN A 194 4.41 -9.86 10.90
N LYS A 195 4.16 -10.87 11.75
CA LYS A 195 5.09 -11.99 11.95
C LYS A 195 5.33 -12.75 10.65
N ALA A 196 4.27 -13.11 9.93
CA ALA A 196 4.39 -13.82 8.65
C ALA A 196 5.14 -12.99 7.61
N PHE A 197 4.86 -11.70 7.54
CA PHE A 197 5.54 -10.77 6.64
C PHE A 197 7.06 -10.77 6.87
N PHE A 198 7.50 -10.53 8.11
CA PHE A 198 8.93 -10.47 8.42
C PHE A 198 9.60 -11.86 8.35
N ARG A 199 8.89 -12.94 8.68
CA ARG A 199 9.39 -14.32 8.49
C ARG A 199 9.63 -14.64 7.02
N LYS A 200 8.74 -14.18 6.12
CA LYS A 200 8.94 -14.38 4.68
C LYS A 200 10.17 -13.62 4.20
N LEU A 201 10.36 -12.36 4.63
CA LEU A 201 11.57 -11.59 4.29
C LEU A 201 12.84 -12.30 4.78
N ALA A 202 12.85 -12.78 6.02
CA ALA A 202 13.98 -13.51 6.59
C ALA A 202 14.25 -14.85 5.87
N ALA A 203 13.19 -15.56 5.48
CA ALA A 203 13.30 -16.81 4.70
C ALA A 203 13.89 -16.57 3.30
N ASP A 204 13.66 -15.38 2.72
CA ASP A 204 14.27 -14.96 1.45
C ASP A 204 15.70 -14.41 1.62
N GLY A 205 16.29 -14.56 2.81
CA GLY A 205 17.67 -14.16 3.10
C GLY A 205 17.86 -12.66 3.38
N ILE A 206 16.79 -11.95 3.68
CA ILE A 206 16.86 -10.53 4.05
C ILE A 206 17.10 -10.39 5.54
N GLU A 207 18.12 -9.64 5.93
CA GLU A 207 18.36 -9.29 7.33
C GLU A 207 17.26 -8.34 7.82
N VAL A 208 16.61 -8.71 8.94
CA VAL A 208 15.45 -7.98 9.47
C VAL A 208 15.67 -7.65 10.94
N GLU A 209 15.62 -6.38 11.26
CA GLU A 209 15.52 -5.88 12.65
C GLU A 209 14.06 -5.49 12.92
N ILE A 210 13.46 -6.01 14.00
CA ILE A 210 12.07 -5.72 14.36
C ILE A 210 12.01 -4.81 15.57
N GLN A 211 11.31 -3.70 15.43
CA GLN A 211 11.01 -2.78 16.53
C GLN A 211 9.50 -2.69 16.71
N THR A 212 9.03 -2.68 17.95
CA THR A 212 7.62 -2.60 18.31
C THR A 212 7.40 -1.49 19.35
N ASN A 213 6.16 -1.02 19.47
CA ASN A 213 5.77 -0.04 20.48
C ASN A 213 5.71 -0.62 21.91
N GLY A 214 6.16 -1.85 22.11
CA GLY A 214 6.27 -2.49 23.43
C GLY A 214 4.96 -3.02 24.02
N VAL A 215 3.87 -2.96 23.27
CA VAL A 215 2.60 -3.57 23.70
C VAL A 215 2.63 -5.05 23.28
N TYR A 216 2.95 -5.92 24.23
CA TYR A 216 2.77 -7.36 24.09
C TYR A 216 1.49 -7.73 24.85
N TYR A 217 0.50 -8.25 24.17
CA TYR A 217 -0.60 -8.95 24.82
C TYR A 217 -0.14 -10.41 24.98
N GLU A 218 0.00 -10.85 26.23
CA GLU A 218 0.20 -12.26 26.58
C GLU A 218 -1.06 -13.08 26.27
#